data_afda218b54e01eb54a7fe0316daf8f9d
#
_entry.id   afda218b54e01eb54a7fe0316daf8f9d
#
_cell.length_a   1.000
_cell.length_b   1.000
_cell.length_c   1.000
_cell.angle_alpha   90.00
_cell.angle_beta   90.00
_cell.angle_gamma   90.00
#
_symmetry.space_group_name_H-M   'P 1'
#
loop_
_entity.id
_entity.type
_entity.pdbx_description
1 polymer ?
#
loop_
_entity_poly.entity_id
_entity_poly.type
_entity_poly.pdbx_seq_one_letter_code
_entity_poly.pdbx_strand_id
1 'polypeptide(L)'
;IGENCYSLDATTLDFSSADRYKLVNIFLKPQSVKAFMETDPEAVWVLPLQLTSETDSINAEKNELFLKLTGVITPAIGFTNSAVEVKQLEYGSISTFTEKVKFGLDTDNKWDLECRFVVDEEYIAEYNADNGTSFKALPEGTYTIPEMITLPDGTTNMELEVTIKGDQ
;
A
#
# COMPACT_ATOMS: atom_id res chain seq x y z
N ILE A 1 -18.21 11.25 10.43
CA ILE A 1 -17.07 11.86 9.71
C ILE A 1 -17.53 13.09 8.93
N GLY A 2 -16.61 14.03 8.67
CA GLY A 2 -16.92 15.28 7.96
C GLY A 2 -17.19 15.08 6.47
N GLU A 3 -17.91 16.03 5.86
CA GLU A 3 -18.30 16.00 4.44
C GLU A 3 -17.10 15.97 3.46
N ASN A 4 -15.94 16.43 3.89
CA ASN A 4 -14.71 16.36 3.11
C ASN A 4 -14.09 14.95 3.03
N CYS A 5 -14.58 14.01 3.85
CA CYS A 5 -14.06 12.64 3.92
C CYS A 5 -14.68 11.68 2.91
N TYR A 6 -15.78 12.06 2.27
CA TYR A 6 -16.51 11.20 1.33
C TYR A 6 -17.19 11.96 0.22
N SER A 7 -17.66 11.24 -0.78
CA SER A 7 -18.62 11.71 -1.78
C SER A 7 -19.57 10.58 -2.17
N LEU A 8 -20.76 10.95 -2.64
CA LEU A 8 -21.75 10.04 -3.18
C LEU A 8 -21.86 10.28 -4.69
N ASP A 9 -22.08 9.23 -5.47
CA ASP A 9 -22.33 9.36 -6.92
C ASP A 9 -23.74 9.90 -7.21
N ALA A 10 -24.67 9.70 -6.29
CA ALA A 10 -26.02 10.26 -6.36
C ALA A 10 -26.57 10.54 -4.96
N THR A 11 -27.27 11.64 -4.80
CA THR A 11 -28.00 12.01 -3.58
C THR A 11 -29.51 11.87 -3.75
N THR A 12 -30.01 11.73 -4.99
CA THR A 12 -31.41 11.52 -5.33
C THR A 12 -31.52 10.38 -6.34
N LEU A 13 -32.48 9.51 -6.13
CA LEU A 13 -32.75 8.36 -6.99
C LEU A 13 -34.23 8.32 -7.37
N ASP A 14 -34.52 8.29 -8.66
CA ASP A 14 -35.88 8.08 -9.17
C ASP A 14 -36.13 6.59 -9.39
N PHE A 15 -37.16 6.04 -8.73
CA PHE A 15 -37.58 4.66 -8.91
C PHE A 15 -38.74 4.57 -9.90
N SER A 16 -38.62 3.72 -10.89
CA SER A 16 -39.72 3.30 -11.76
C SER A 16 -40.42 2.08 -11.18
N SER A 17 -41.62 1.78 -11.71
CA SER A 17 -42.39 0.59 -11.29
C SER A 17 -41.65 -0.74 -11.54
N ALA A 18 -40.62 -0.76 -12.37
CA ALA A 18 -39.82 -1.95 -12.68
C ALA A 18 -38.59 -2.09 -11.76
N ASP A 19 -38.19 -1.03 -11.06
CA ASP A 19 -37.02 -1.03 -10.22
C ASP A 19 -37.30 -1.69 -8.86
N ARG A 20 -36.46 -2.66 -8.49
CA ARG A 20 -36.55 -3.32 -7.17
C ARG A 20 -35.52 -2.77 -6.20
N TYR A 21 -34.39 -2.28 -6.71
CA TYR A 21 -33.31 -1.65 -5.96
C TYR A 21 -32.51 -0.71 -6.85
N LYS A 22 -31.79 0.21 -6.22
CA LYS A 22 -30.75 1.04 -6.86
C LYS A 22 -29.54 1.06 -5.96
N LEU A 23 -28.38 1.23 -6.56
CA LEU A 23 -27.10 1.32 -5.86
C LEU A 23 -26.66 2.78 -5.81
N VAL A 24 -26.12 3.18 -4.68
CA VAL A 24 -25.40 4.43 -4.51
C VAL A 24 -23.98 4.08 -4.07
N ASN A 25 -22.99 4.57 -4.81
CA ASN A 25 -21.61 4.37 -4.45
C ASN A 25 -21.15 5.46 -3.48
N ILE A 26 -20.49 5.04 -2.42
CA ILE A 26 -19.87 5.91 -1.43
C ILE A 26 -18.37 5.86 -1.66
N PHE A 27 -17.79 6.98 -2.08
CA PHE A 27 -16.35 7.11 -2.27
C PHE A 27 -15.73 7.74 -1.03
N LEU A 28 -15.03 6.97 -0.24
CA LEU A 28 -14.25 7.48 0.88
C LEU A 28 -12.93 8.06 0.38
N LYS A 29 -12.48 9.14 0.99
CA LYS A 29 -11.18 9.78 0.73
C LYS A 29 -10.20 9.39 1.86
N PRO A 30 -9.35 8.36 1.67
CA PRO A 30 -8.59 7.76 2.77
C PRO A 30 -7.73 8.74 3.54
N GLN A 31 -7.03 9.66 2.86
CA GLN A 31 -6.19 10.66 3.52
C GLN A 31 -7.00 11.62 4.40
N SER A 32 -8.17 12.09 3.90
CA SER A 32 -9.06 12.96 4.70
C SER A 32 -9.67 12.20 5.87
N VAL A 33 -10.05 10.95 5.67
CA VAL A 33 -10.57 10.07 6.73
C VAL A 33 -9.50 9.85 7.79
N LYS A 34 -8.26 9.53 7.41
CA LYS A 34 -7.13 9.34 8.33
C LYS A 34 -6.88 10.59 9.15
N ALA A 35 -6.71 11.75 8.51
CA ALA A 35 -6.49 13.02 9.18
C ALA A 35 -7.63 13.38 10.15
N PHE A 36 -8.88 13.04 9.79
CA PHE A 36 -10.04 13.26 10.64
C PHE A 36 -10.04 12.32 11.87
N MET A 37 -9.71 11.04 11.67
CA MET A 37 -9.62 10.05 12.75
C MET A 37 -8.47 10.36 13.74
N GLU A 38 -7.38 10.95 13.27
CA GLU A 38 -6.25 11.38 14.12
C GLU A 38 -6.60 12.53 15.08
N THR A 39 -7.71 13.26 14.85
CA THR A 39 -8.16 14.31 15.78
C THR A 39 -8.66 13.77 17.11
N ASP A 40 -9.18 12.54 17.11
CA ASP A 40 -9.60 11.82 18.33
C ASP A 40 -9.45 10.30 18.07
N PRO A 41 -8.30 9.70 18.39
CA PRO A 41 -8.03 8.28 18.11
C PRO A 41 -8.91 7.30 18.89
N GLU A 42 -9.50 7.73 20.00
CA GLU A 42 -10.36 6.87 20.84
C GLU A 42 -11.83 6.91 20.39
N ALA A 43 -12.19 7.83 19.50
CA ALA A 43 -13.57 7.99 19.06
C ALA A 43 -13.99 6.87 18.09
N VAL A 44 -15.26 6.50 18.15
CA VAL A 44 -15.90 5.62 17.18
C VAL A 44 -16.47 6.47 16.06
N TRP A 45 -15.80 6.45 14.91
CA TRP A 45 -16.17 7.24 13.74
C TRP A 45 -17.19 6.52 12.87
N VAL A 46 -18.28 7.20 12.55
CA VAL A 46 -19.35 6.67 11.68
C VAL A 46 -19.72 7.67 10.59
N LEU A 47 -20.18 7.17 9.45
CA LEU A 47 -20.90 7.94 8.43
C LEU A 47 -22.38 7.59 8.58
N PRO A 48 -23.22 8.51 9.09
CA PRO A 48 -24.65 8.33 9.14
C PRO A 48 -25.25 8.61 7.77
N LEU A 49 -26.14 7.73 7.31
CA LEU A 49 -26.92 7.87 6.10
C LEU A 49 -28.40 7.75 6.45
N GLN A 50 -29.21 8.61 5.86
CA GLN A 50 -30.67 8.58 6.02
C GLN A 50 -31.33 8.58 4.64
N LEU A 51 -32.30 7.69 4.46
CA LEU A 51 -33.16 7.65 3.30
C LEU A 51 -34.43 8.47 3.59
N THR A 52 -34.75 9.41 2.70
CA THR A 52 -35.97 10.22 2.76
C THR A 52 -36.71 10.10 1.44
N SER A 53 -38.03 10.32 1.43
CA SER A 53 -38.84 10.46 0.23
C SER A 53 -39.92 11.51 0.47
N GLU A 54 -40.20 12.30 -0.56
CA GLU A 54 -41.28 13.29 -0.53
C GLU A 54 -42.59 12.72 -1.10
N THR A 55 -42.49 11.63 -1.87
CA THR A 55 -43.62 11.11 -2.65
C THR A 55 -44.16 9.79 -2.12
N ASP A 56 -43.30 8.98 -1.46
CA ASP A 56 -43.64 7.62 -1.07
C ASP A 56 -43.38 7.38 0.44
N SER A 57 -44.09 6.39 0.97
CA SER A 57 -43.89 5.95 2.34
C SER A 57 -42.52 5.28 2.51
N ILE A 58 -41.82 5.67 3.56
CA ILE A 58 -40.54 5.08 3.95
C ILE A 58 -40.75 4.07 5.07
N ASN A 59 -39.98 3.00 5.05
CA ASN A 59 -39.90 2.09 6.19
C ASN A 59 -39.06 2.73 7.30
N ALA A 60 -39.71 3.27 8.33
CA ALA A 60 -39.09 3.97 9.43
C ALA A 60 -38.09 3.13 10.24
N GLU A 61 -38.20 1.78 10.16
CA GLU A 61 -37.26 0.88 10.85
C GLU A 61 -35.98 0.60 10.05
N LYS A 62 -35.93 1.04 8.77
CA LYS A 62 -34.83 0.71 7.83
C LYS A 62 -34.38 1.90 7.00
N ASN A 63 -34.69 3.11 7.38
CA ASN A 63 -34.32 4.32 6.66
C ASN A 63 -33.01 4.96 7.12
N GLU A 64 -32.37 4.39 8.13
CA GLU A 64 -31.09 4.88 8.67
C GLU A 64 -30.02 3.78 8.60
N LEU A 65 -28.80 4.18 8.29
CA LEU A 65 -27.63 3.31 8.22
C LEU A 65 -26.42 4.04 8.80
N PHE A 66 -25.71 3.38 9.70
CA PHE A 66 -24.41 3.84 10.18
C PHE A 66 -23.29 2.97 9.61
N LEU A 67 -22.43 3.55 8.77
CA LEU A 67 -21.20 2.91 8.34
C LEU A 67 -20.09 3.24 9.34
N LYS A 68 -19.67 2.24 10.13
CA LYS A 68 -18.58 2.39 11.09
C LYS A 68 -17.26 2.24 10.39
N LEU A 69 -16.37 3.21 10.58
CA LEU A 69 -14.99 3.18 10.14
C LEU A 69 -14.09 2.67 11.27
N THR A 70 -13.32 1.63 11.01
CA THR A 70 -12.43 1.02 12.01
C THR A 70 -10.97 1.44 11.85
N GLY A 71 -10.64 2.14 10.77
CA GLY A 71 -9.30 2.64 10.50
C GLY A 71 -9.05 2.85 9.02
N VAL A 72 -7.90 3.42 8.71
CA VAL A 72 -7.36 3.55 7.36
C VAL A 72 -6.08 2.73 7.29
N ILE A 73 -6.08 1.70 6.45
CA ILE A 73 -4.87 0.92 6.19
C ILE A 73 -3.95 1.78 5.35
N THR A 74 -2.72 2.00 5.83
CA THR A 74 -1.65 2.63 5.05
C THR A 74 -0.75 1.51 4.56
N PRO A 75 -0.77 1.17 3.26
CA PRO A 75 0.10 0.12 2.74
C PRO A 75 1.56 0.48 2.96
N ALA A 76 2.35 -0.48 3.40
CA ALA A 76 3.80 -0.37 3.48
C ALA A 76 4.44 -1.35 2.50
N ILE A 77 5.43 -0.86 1.73
CA ILE A 77 6.24 -1.69 0.87
C ILE A 77 7.59 -1.94 1.54
N GLY A 78 8.10 -3.15 1.42
CA GLY A 78 9.38 -3.49 2.01
C GLY A 78 9.96 -4.78 1.43
N PHE A 79 11.20 -5.06 1.79
CA PHE A 79 11.79 -6.38 1.54
C PHE A 79 11.15 -7.41 2.46
N THR A 80 10.91 -8.62 1.93
CA THR A 80 10.31 -9.71 2.69
C THR A 80 11.35 -10.55 3.44
N ASN A 81 12.62 -10.39 3.10
CA ASN A 81 13.74 -11.09 3.72
C ASN A 81 14.29 -10.31 4.93
N SER A 82 15.10 -10.98 5.74
CA SER A 82 15.79 -10.35 6.88
C SER A 82 16.79 -9.28 6.41
N ALA A 83 17.14 -8.35 7.31
CA ALA A 83 17.98 -7.20 7.01
C ALA A 83 19.37 -7.54 6.45
N VAL A 84 19.90 -8.75 6.74
CA VAL A 84 21.21 -9.20 6.24
C VAL A 84 21.10 -10.62 5.70
N GLU A 85 21.46 -10.79 4.42
CA GLU A 85 21.67 -12.10 3.81
C GLU A 85 23.16 -12.28 3.49
N VAL A 86 23.71 -13.42 3.88
CA VAL A 86 25.12 -13.75 3.63
C VAL A 86 25.20 -14.62 2.38
N LYS A 87 25.94 -14.13 1.37
CA LYS A 87 26.22 -14.88 0.14
C LYS A 87 27.73 -15.08 0.00
N GLN A 88 28.12 -16.27 -0.40
CA GLN A 88 29.51 -16.63 -0.67
C GLN A 88 29.71 -16.83 -2.17
N LEU A 89 30.64 -16.07 -2.75
CA LEU A 89 31.02 -16.21 -4.16
C LEU A 89 32.28 -17.06 -4.26
N GLU A 90 32.32 -18.00 -5.22
CA GLU A 90 33.50 -18.80 -5.49
C GLU A 90 34.40 -18.09 -6.53
N TYR A 91 35.66 -17.85 -6.17
CA TYR A 91 36.65 -17.22 -7.04
C TYR A 91 36.90 -18.08 -8.30
N GLY A 92 36.84 -17.46 -9.46
CA GLY A 92 37.22 -18.08 -10.74
C GLY A 92 36.19 -19.03 -11.35
N SER A 93 35.05 -19.26 -10.73
CA SER A 93 34.03 -20.19 -11.23
C SER A 93 32.87 -19.53 -11.97
N ILE A 94 32.59 -18.27 -11.72
CA ILE A 94 31.42 -17.55 -12.24
C ILE A 94 31.81 -16.14 -12.64
N SER A 95 31.47 -15.76 -13.90
CA SER A 95 31.66 -14.41 -14.40
C SER A 95 30.61 -13.40 -13.90
N THR A 96 29.43 -13.91 -13.51
CA THR A 96 28.31 -13.13 -12.96
C THR A 96 27.51 -13.99 -11.99
N PHE A 97 26.98 -13.37 -10.95
CA PHE A 97 26.08 -13.99 -9.99
C PHE A 97 24.79 -13.17 -9.93
N THR A 98 23.65 -13.82 -10.05
CA THR A 98 22.33 -13.18 -9.93
C THR A 98 21.61 -13.68 -8.71
N GLU A 99 21.21 -12.76 -7.85
CA GLU A 99 20.40 -13.02 -6.67
C GLU A 99 19.01 -12.42 -6.85
N LYS A 100 17.99 -13.10 -6.31
CA LYS A 100 16.61 -12.67 -6.32
C LYS A 100 16.18 -12.28 -4.92
N VAL A 101 15.90 -10.99 -4.75
CA VAL A 101 15.46 -10.44 -3.48
C VAL A 101 13.96 -10.16 -3.57
N LYS A 102 13.18 -10.70 -2.63
CA LYS A 102 11.73 -10.50 -2.61
C LYS A 102 11.38 -9.19 -1.93
N PHE A 103 10.45 -8.47 -2.52
CA PHE A 103 9.84 -7.27 -1.95
C PHE A 103 8.33 -7.27 -2.21
N GLY A 104 7.58 -6.51 -1.44
CA GLY A 104 6.14 -6.46 -1.62
C GLY A 104 5.42 -5.59 -0.59
N LEU A 105 4.11 -5.59 -0.69
CA LEU A 105 3.19 -4.92 0.22
C LEU A 105 2.76 -5.87 1.34
N ASP A 106 2.50 -5.28 2.49
CA ASP A 106 1.92 -5.95 3.66
C ASP A 106 0.39 -6.09 3.59
N THR A 107 -0.23 -5.53 2.55
CA THR A 107 -1.68 -5.54 2.32
C THR A 107 -2.00 -5.89 0.87
N ASP A 108 -3.30 -6.07 0.56
CA ASP A 108 -3.76 -6.21 -0.82
C ASP A 108 -3.36 -5.01 -1.68
N ASN A 109 -2.77 -5.28 -2.83
CA ASN A 109 -2.50 -4.27 -3.84
C ASN A 109 -3.75 -4.01 -4.71
N LYS A 110 -4.10 -2.75 -4.92
CA LYS A 110 -5.29 -2.31 -5.68
C LYS A 110 -4.95 -1.37 -6.84
N TRP A 111 -3.67 -1.22 -7.18
CA TRP A 111 -3.19 -0.37 -8.27
C TRP A 111 -1.79 -0.79 -8.72
N ASP A 112 -1.35 -0.31 -9.88
CA ASP A 112 0.03 -0.45 -10.33
C ASP A 112 0.92 0.48 -9.49
N LEU A 113 1.93 -0.09 -8.84
CA LEU A 113 2.83 0.63 -7.94
C LEU A 113 4.25 0.63 -8.48
N GLU A 114 4.78 1.82 -8.78
CA GLU A 114 6.17 1.99 -9.20
C GLU A 114 7.10 1.99 -7.98
N CYS A 115 8.00 1.01 -7.94
CA CYS A 115 8.98 0.83 -6.87
C CYS A 115 10.37 1.19 -7.38
N ARG A 116 11.04 2.15 -6.73
CA ARG A 116 12.42 2.53 -7.04
C ARG A 116 13.38 1.88 -6.06
N PHE A 117 14.52 1.44 -6.59
CA PHE A 117 15.59 0.83 -5.82
C PHE A 117 16.84 1.68 -5.93
N VAL A 118 17.41 2.04 -4.80
CA VAL A 118 18.63 2.85 -4.69
C VAL A 118 19.59 2.18 -3.73
N VAL A 119 20.89 2.39 -3.94
CA VAL A 119 21.92 2.03 -2.96
C VAL A 119 22.02 3.19 -1.98
N ASP A 120 21.86 2.87 -0.69
CA ASP A 120 21.87 3.84 0.39
C ASP A 120 23.11 3.65 1.27
N GLU A 121 24.13 4.47 1.01
CA GLU A 121 25.38 4.43 1.77
C GLU A 121 25.22 5.03 3.19
N GLU A 122 24.28 5.96 3.39
CA GLU A 122 24.01 6.54 4.70
C GLU A 122 23.43 5.48 5.63
N TYR A 123 22.51 4.65 5.12
CA TYR A 123 21.97 3.51 5.86
C TYR A 123 23.05 2.51 6.28
N ILE A 124 24.07 2.27 5.43
CA ILE A 124 25.22 1.40 5.81
C ILE A 124 25.95 1.96 7.01
N ALA A 125 26.18 3.27 7.05
CA ALA A 125 26.86 3.93 8.16
C ALA A 125 26.05 3.84 9.48
N GLU A 126 24.74 4.09 9.41
CA GLU A 126 23.82 3.95 10.55
C GLU A 126 23.77 2.50 11.05
N TYR A 127 23.59 1.55 10.13
CA TYR A 127 23.57 0.14 10.46
C TYR A 127 24.85 -0.34 11.16
N ASN A 128 26.01 0.09 10.66
CA ASN A 128 27.31 -0.22 11.27
C ASN A 128 27.42 0.31 12.70
N ALA A 129 26.95 1.55 12.93
CA ALA A 129 26.98 2.18 14.24
C ALA A 129 26.10 1.43 15.24
N ASP A 130 24.88 1.07 14.82
CA ASP A 130 23.88 0.41 15.68
C ASP A 130 24.22 -1.05 16.01
N ASN A 131 24.88 -1.74 15.06
CA ASN A 131 25.14 -3.19 15.19
C ASN A 131 26.63 -3.52 15.43
N GLY A 132 27.52 -2.52 15.54
CA GLY A 132 28.94 -2.74 15.75
C GLY A 132 29.63 -3.47 14.58
N THR A 133 29.11 -3.31 13.36
CA THR A 133 29.66 -3.90 12.14
C THR A 133 30.55 -2.92 11.38
N SER A 134 31.19 -3.38 10.30
CA SER A 134 32.06 -2.56 9.45
C SER A 134 31.77 -2.81 7.96
N PHE A 135 30.49 -2.91 7.60
CA PHE A 135 30.08 -3.12 6.23
C PHE A 135 30.47 -1.94 5.34
N LYS A 136 30.71 -2.23 4.06
CA LYS A 136 31.01 -1.23 3.03
C LYS A 136 30.15 -1.52 1.82
N ALA A 137 29.74 -0.47 1.11
CA ALA A 137 29.08 -0.61 -0.17
C ALA A 137 30.02 -1.31 -1.17
N LEU A 138 29.43 -2.14 -2.04
CA LEU A 138 30.16 -2.64 -3.20
C LEU A 138 30.51 -1.47 -4.13
N PRO A 139 31.72 -1.47 -4.75
CA PRO A 139 32.09 -0.42 -5.69
C PRO A 139 31.10 -0.30 -6.84
N GLU A 140 30.86 0.93 -7.29
CA GLU A 140 30.04 1.19 -8.46
C GLU A 140 30.55 0.40 -9.67
N GLY A 141 29.63 -0.14 -10.46
CA GLY A 141 29.94 -0.96 -11.65
C GLY A 141 30.20 -2.43 -11.38
N THR A 142 30.35 -2.87 -10.11
CA THR A 142 30.50 -4.29 -9.76
C THR A 142 29.16 -5.02 -9.62
N TYR A 143 28.06 -4.31 -9.66
CA TYR A 143 26.72 -4.86 -9.60
C TYR A 143 25.77 -4.12 -10.53
N THR A 144 24.61 -4.70 -10.76
CA THR A 144 23.51 -4.09 -11.50
C THR A 144 22.21 -4.40 -10.76
N ILE A 145 21.40 -3.36 -10.53
CA ILE A 145 20.04 -3.45 -10.01
C ILE A 145 19.10 -2.71 -10.96
N PRO A 146 17.85 -3.15 -11.16
CA PRO A 146 16.84 -2.36 -11.84
C PRO A 146 16.56 -1.10 -11.01
N GLU A 147 16.58 0.06 -11.65
CA GLU A 147 16.25 1.33 -10.98
C GLU A 147 14.79 1.39 -10.55
N MET A 148 13.91 0.75 -11.33
CA MET A 148 12.46 0.77 -11.09
C MET A 148 11.81 -0.56 -11.51
N ILE A 149 10.87 -1.02 -10.71
CA ILE A 149 10.01 -2.17 -11.02
C ILE A 149 8.57 -1.75 -10.71
N THR A 150 7.64 -2.07 -11.61
CA THR A 150 6.21 -1.89 -11.35
C THR A 150 5.65 -3.15 -10.71
N LEU A 151 5.05 -3.01 -9.52
CA LEU A 151 4.25 -4.05 -8.86
C LEU A 151 2.81 -3.91 -9.38
N PRO A 152 2.30 -4.85 -10.21
CA PRO A 152 0.99 -4.71 -10.83
C PRO A 152 -0.17 -4.78 -9.83
N ASP A 153 -1.32 -4.20 -10.21
CA ASP A 153 -2.58 -4.37 -9.48
C ASP A 153 -2.87 -5.86 -9.23
N GLY A 154 -3.32 -6.17 -8.03
CA GLY A 154 -3.59 -7.53 -7.58
C GLY A 154 -2.37 -8.36 -7.19
N THR A 155 -1.15 -7.86 -7.42
CA THR A 155 0.10 -8.53 -7.05
C THR A 155 0.66 -7.94 -5.77
N THR A 156 0.90 -8.75 -4.75
CA THR A 156 1.39 -8.28 -3.45
C THR A 156 2.89 -8.39 -3.27
N ASN A 157 3.60 -9.20 -4.08
CA ASN A 157 5.05 -9.35 -4.00
C ASN A 157 5.67 -9.63 -5.36
N MET A 158 6.93 -9.26 -5.51
CA MET A 158 7.77 -9.51 -6.68
C MET A 158 9.22 -9.79 -6.28
N GLU A 159 10.04 -10.16 -7.26
CA GLU A 159 11.47 -10.38 -7.09
C GLU A 159 12.25 -9.26 -7.80
N LEU A 160 13.18 -8.66 -7.06
CA LEU A 160 14.23 -7.79 -7.57
C LEU A 160 15.44 -8.65 -7.92
N GLU A 161 15.89 -8.63 -9.16
CA GLU A 161 17.12 -9.30 -9.57
C GLU A 161 18.33 -8.38 -9.38
N VAL A 162 19.25 -8.80 -8.54
CA VAL A 162 20.54 -8.13 -8.32
C VAL A 162 21.62 -8.97 -8.98
N THR A 163 22.30 -8.42 -9.96
CA THR A 163 23.42 -9.09 -10.62
C THR A 163 24.74 -8.52 -10.13
N ILE A 164 25.59 -9.38 -9.59
CA ILE A 164 26.96 -9.04 -9.17
C ILE A 164 27.92 -9.56 -10.24
N LYS A 165 28.80 -8.70 -10.73
CA LYS A 165 29.81 -9.07 -11.72
C LYS A 165 30.99 -9.71 -11.00
N GLY A 166 31.38 -10.90 -11.42
CA GLY A 166 32.64 -11.49 -11.01
C GLY A 166 33.82 -10.79 -11.66
N ASP A 167 34.99 -10.91 -11.04
CA ASP A 167 36.23 -10.44 -11.66
C ASP A 167 36.50 -11.21 -12.96
N GLN A 168 36.84 -10.46 -14.00
CA GLN A 168 37.33 -11.02 -15.28
C GLN A 168 38.82 -11.30 -15.16
#